data_5b9e31feeffa8e3eda1e6b4e7ff01a5e
#
_entry.id   5b9e31feeffa8e3eda1e6b4e7ff01a5e
#
_cell.length_a   1.000
_cell.length_b   1.000
_cell.length_c   1.000
_cell.angle_alpha   90.00
_cell.angle_beta   90.00
_cell.angle_gamma   90.00
#
_symmetry.space_group_name_H-M   'P 1'
#
loop_
_entity.id
_entity.type
_entity.pdbx_description
1 polymer ?
#
loop_
_entity_poly.entity_id
_entity_poly.type
_entity_poly.pdbx_seq_one_letter_code
_entity_poly.pdbx_strand_id
1 'polypeptide(L)'
;MKLQHPLARTLVTARTWPFLIDVGVAACALAVFFSLVSTGTYWLGKPIPVVPISHSLSALPAYAFYSIIRIGIAYFLSLTFAITYGYTAAYNPRIEAWMVAVLDILQSIPVLSFLPPVVLAMVALVPGHQMGIEMGVILLIFTGQVWNLAFSFYSSLKSIPREMLEASRIYRYSAWQRFWQLEMPYAAIGLVWNSIVSVAGGWFALMACEMFTMGTRNFQLPGLGSYLQTAAVSNDMRALLSGFAVIILIVVATDQLAWRPLIAWSDKFKFEQVESADRVTSPVLELLRRSTILSAIPGRIFARI
;
A
#
# COMPACT_ATOMS: atom_id res chain seq x y z
N MET A 1 35.74 37.52 -34.58
CA MET A 1 35.03 37.62 -33.31
C MET A 1 33.76 36.82 -33.47
N LYS A 2 33.79 35.50 -33.04
CA LYS A 2 32.68 34.57 -33.17
C LYS A 2 31.81 34.63 -31.92
N LEU A 3 30.64 35.26 -32.01
CA LEU A 3 29.60 35.22 -30.97
C LEU A 3 29.03 33.80 -30.90
N GLN A 4 29.42 33.03 -29.89
CA GLN A 4 28.79 31.74 -29.59
C GLN A 4 27.49 32.04 -28.85
N HIS A 5 26.36 31.74 -29.48
CA HIS A 5 25.02 31.86 -28.90
C HIS A 5 24.84 30.81 -27.76
N PRO A 6 24.56 31.21 -26.53
CA PRO A 6 24.34 30.29 -25.41
C PRO A 6 22.98 29.54 -25.49
N LEU A 7 22.11 29.92 -26.42
CA LEU A 7 20.74 29.39 -26.54
C LEU A 7 20.66 27.94 -27.09
N ALA A 8 21.70 27.45 -27.80
CA ALA A 8 21.67 26.11 -28.35
C ALA A 8 21.85 25.00 -27.31
N ARG A 9 22.57 25.28 -26.19
CA ARG A 9 22.78 24.30 -25.11
C ARG A 9 21.55 24.09 -24.23
N THR A 10 20.73 25.11 -24.01
CA THR A 10 19.52 25.04 -23.19
C THR A 10 18.38 24.27 -23.88
N LEU A 11 18.31 24.31 -25.22
CA LEU A 11 17.26 23.59 -25.96
C LEU A 11 17.51 22.07 -26.06
N VAL A 12 18.77 21.62 -26.08
CA VAL A 12 19.10 20.20 -26.12
C VAL A 12 18.85 19.53 -24.75
N THR A 13 19.17 20.21 -23.65
CA THR A 13 18.93 19.66 -22.31
C THR A 13 17.45 19.62 -21.94
N ALA A 14 16.63 20.55 -22.42
CA ALA A 14 15.19 20.55 -22.17
C ALA A 14 14.43 19.42 -22.87
N ARG A 15 14.97 18.90 -23.99
CA ARG A 15 14.33 17.85 -24.78
C ARG A 15 14.73 16.42 -24.37
N THR A 16 15.88 16.26 -23.71
CA THR A 16 16.35 14.92 -23.26
C THR A 16 15.84 14.53 -21.89
N TRP A 17 15.50 15.48 -21.05
CA TRP A 17 15.05 15.25 -19.67
C TRP A 17 13.76 14.42 -19.55
N PRO A 18 12.66 14.72 -20.27
CA PRO A 18 11.45 13.87 -20.22
C PRO A 18 11.71 12.47 -20.75
N PHE A 19 12.55 12.29 -21.78
CA PHE A 19 12.92 10.98 -22.31
C PHE A 19 13.65 10.11 -21.27
N LEU A 20 14.57 10.67 -20.51
CA LEU A 20 15.28 9.94 -19.44
C LEU A 20 14.35 9.53 -18.31
N ILE A 21 13.38 10.37 -17.96
CA ILE A 21 12.35 10.04 -16.97
C ILE A 21 11.47 8.88 -17.49
N ASP A 22 11.03 8.94 -18.74
CA ASP A 22 10.22 7.92 -19.36
C ASP A 22 10.94 6.58 -19.47
N VAL A 23 12.24 6.57 -19.83
CA VAL A 23 13.08 5.38 -19.81
C VAL A 23 13.22 4.81 -18.41
N GLY A 24 13.43 5.66 -17.41
CA GLY A 24 13.49 5.26 -16.00
C GLY A 24 12.17 4.62 -15.53
N VAL A 25 11.04 5.23 -15.83
CA VAL A 25 9.71 4.70 -15.51
C VAL A 25 9.46 3.36 -16.20
N ALA A 26 9.81 3.24 -17.49
CA ALA A 26 9.66 2.00 -18.24
C ALA A 26 10.56 0.89 -17.68
N ALA A 27 11.82 1.19 -17.35
CA ALA A 27 12.75 0.24 -16.77
C ALA A 27 12.27 -0.24 -15.38
N CYS A 28 11.77 0.67 -14.53
CA CYS A 28 11.16 0.31 -13.25
C CYS A 28 9.93 -0.57 -13.43
N ALA A 29 9.05 -0.25 -14.38
CA ALA A 29 7.85 -1.04 -14.65
C ALA A 29 8.21 -2.47 -15.13
N LEU A 30 9.21 -2.61 -16.02
CA LEU A 30 9.71 -3.91 -16.46
C LEU A 30 10.35 -4.70 -15.33
N ALA A 31 11.16 -4.06 -14.48
CA ALA A 31 11.75 -4.72 -13.31
C ALA A 31 10.69 -5.23 -12.34
N VAL A 32 9.68 -4.41 -12.03
CA VAL A 32 8.53 -4.81 -11.20
C VAL A 32 7.76 -5.97 -11.85
N PHE A 33 7.47 -5.89 -13.14
CA PHE A 33 6.77 -6.96 -13.86
C PHE A 33 7.53 -8.29 -13.81
N PHE A 34 8.85 -8.28 -14.12
CA PHE A 34 9.68 -9.47 -14.05
C PHE A 34 9.73 -10.06 -12.64
N SER A 35 9.86 -9.21 -11.63
CA SER A 35 9.88 -9.63 -10.23
C SER A 35 8.53 -10.21 -9.78
N LEU A 36 7.41 -9.66 -10.26
CA LEU A 36 6.07 -10.22 -10.00
C LEU A 36 5.90 -11.61 -10.62
N VAL A 37 6.35 -11.81 -11.86
CA VAL A 37 6.32 -13.12 -12.54
C VAL A 37 7.18 -14.14 -11.77
N SER A 38 8.38 -13.75 -11.36
CA SER A 38 9.29 -14.59 -10.55
C SER A 38 8.66 -14.98 -9.21
N THR A 39 8.00 -14.04 -8.54
CA THR A 39 7.29 -14.32 -7.28
C THR A 39 6.10 -15.25 -7.51
N GLY A 40 5.35 -15.06 -8.57
CA GLY A 40 4.23 -15.95 -8.93
C GLY A 40 4.67 -17.39 -9.17
N THR A 41 5.79 -17.60 -9.85
CA THR A 41 6.35 -18.94 -10.06
C THR A 41 6.81 -19.60 -8.74
N TYR A 42 7.40 -18.82 -7.83
CA TYR A 42 7.76 -19.29 -6.50
C TYR A 42 6.52 -19.72 -5.69
N TRP A 43 5.44 -18.94 -5.72
CA TRP A 43 4.22 -19.22 -4.96
C TRP A 43 3.47 -20.47 -5.48
N LEU A 44 3.56 -20.75 -6.77
CA LEU A 44 2.98 -21.94 -7.38
C LEU A 44 3.84 -23.20 -7.16
N GLY A 45 5.05 -23.05 -6.66
CA GLY A 45 5.96 -24.16 -6.35
C GLY A 45 5.50 -25.01 -5.17
N LYS A 46 6.24 -26.12 -4.92
CA LYS A 46 6.01 -26.97 -3.76
C LYS A 46 6.27 -26.21 -2.45
N PRO A 47 5.52 -26.51 -1.38
CA PRO A 47 5.71 -25.85 -0.10
C PRO A 47 7.10 -26.17 0.47
N ILE A 48 7.85 -25.15 0.78
CA ILE A 48 9.14 -25.24 1.47
C ILE A 48 8.93 -24.58 2.84
N PRO A 49 8.73 -25.37 3.90
CA PRO A 49 8.40 -24.81 5.22
C PRO A 49 9.55 -23.99 5.81
N VAL A 50 10.78 -24.36 5.52
CA VAL A 50 11.98 -23.64 5.97
C VAL A 50 12.86 -23.32 4.77
N VAL A 51 12.90 -22.04 4.38
CA VAL A 51 13.80 -21.55 3.36
C VAL A 51 15.08 -21.07 4.03
N PRO A 52 16.28 -21.53 3.63
CA PRO A 52 17.51 -21.03 4.19
C PRO A 52 17.68 -19.54 3.85
N ILE A 53 17.78 -18.69 4.87
CA ILE A 53 17.93 -17.26 4.71
C ILE A 53 19.43 -16.93 4.62
N SER A 54 19.82 -16.32 3.51
CA SER A 54 21.21 -15.86 3.31
C SER A 54 21.38 -14.46 3.92
N HIS A 55 22.45 -14.24 4.68
CA HIS A 55 22.83 -12.93 5.24
C HIS A 55 23.63 -12.08 4.26
N SER A 56 23.73 -12.47 2.99
CA SER A 56 24.45 -11.66 1.99
C SER A 56 23.69 -10.37 1.66
N LEU A 57 24.41 -9.28 1.44
CA LEU A 57 23.83 -8.00 1.01
C LEU A 57 23.10 -8.12 -0.35
N SER A 58 23.54 -9.02 -1.22
CA SER A 58 22.92 -9.28 -2.52
C SER A 58 21.53 -9.92 -2.43
N ALA A 59 21.20 -10.58 -1.31
CA ALA A 59 19.87 -11.17 -1.09
C ALA A 59 18.82 -10.15 -0.62
N LEU A 60 19.25 -9.04 0.01
CA LEU A 60 18.37 -8.03 0.57
C LEU A 60 17.35 -7.44 -0.41
N PRO A 61 17.71 -7.10 -1.67
CA PRO A 61 16.73 -6.58 -2.63
C PRO A 61 15.58 -7.56 -2.91
N ALA A 62 15.87 -8.86 -3.00
CA ALA A 62 14.86 -9.89 -3.21
C ALA A 62 13.96 -10.03 -1.98
N TYR A 63 14.52 -10.07 -0.77
CA TYR A 63 13.75 -10.15 0.47
C TYR A 63 12.88 -8.90 0.68
N ALA A 64 13.42 -7.72 0.40
CA ALA A 64 12.67 -6.47 0.41
C ALA A 64 11.46 -6.53 -0.53
N PHE A 65 11.67 -7.04 -1.74
CA PHE A 65 10.63 -7.16 -2.75
C PHE A 65 9.50 -8.11 -2.29
N TYR A 66 9.83 -9.29 -1.74
CA TYR A 66 8.83 -10.21 -1.20
C TYR A 66 8.00 -9.58 -0.07
N SER A 67 8.65 -8.91 0.87
CA SER A 67 7.95 -8.22 1.96
C SER A 67 7.06 -7.10 1.47
N ILE A 68 7.52 -6.28 0.49
CA ILE A 68 6.73 -5.20 -0.11
C ILE A 68 5.49 -5.74 -0.86
N ILE A 69 5.63 -6.85 -1.59
CA ILE A 69 4.49 -7.46 -2.30
C ILE A 69 3.44 -7.95 -1.30
N ARG A 70 3.84 -8.65 -0.24
CA ARG A 70 2.91 -9.14 0.77
C ARG A 70 2.12 -7.99 1.40
N ILE A 71 2.83 -6.94 1.82
CA ILE A 71 2.20 -5.76 2.42
C ILE A 71 1.29 -5.03 1.43
N GLY A 72 1.72 -4.92 0.17
CA GLY A 72 0.96 -4.27 -0.89
C GLY A 72 -0.34 -5.00 -1.23
N ILE A 73 -0.30 -6.32 -1.37
CA ILE A 73 -1.49 -7.15 -1.61
C ILE A 73 -2.44 -7.06 -0.42
N ALA A 74 -1.93 -7.21 0.80
CA ALA A 74 -2.72 -7.07 2.02
C ALA A 74 -3.39 -5.70 2.13
N TYR A 75 -2.66 -4.62 1.79
CA TYR A 75 -3.19 -3.26 1.78
C TYR A 75 -4.30 -3.08 0.74
N PHE A 76 -4.12 -3.58 -0.48
CA PHE A 76 -5.13 -3.51 -1.52
C PHE A 76 -6.42 -4.24 -1.12
N LEU A 77 -6.29 -5.43 -0.53
CA LEU A 77 -7.41 -6.19 0.02
C LEU A 77 -8.09 -5.42 1.16
N SER A 78 -7.30 -4.83 2.07
CA SER A 78 -7.79 -4.04 3.20
C SER A 78 -8.56 -2.80 2.74
N LEU A 79 -8.05 -2.09 1.74
CA LEU A 79 -8.72 -0.91 1.18
C LEU A 79 -10.03 -1.28 0.49
N THR A 80 -10.03 -2.36 -0.31
CA THR A 80 -11.23 -2.86 -0.98
C THR A 80 -12.30 -3.27 0.02
N PHE A 81 -11.91 -4.02 1.05
CA PHE A 81 -12.79 -4.41 2.13
C PHE A 81 -13.33 -3.19 2.88
N ALA A 82 -12.46 -2.26 3.25
CA ALA A 82 -12.83 -1.05 4.01
C ALA A 82 -13.86 -0.21 3.27
N ILE A 83 -13.70 -0.02 1.96
CA ILE A 83 -14.64 0.73 1.13
C ILE A 83 -15.98 0.00 1.06
N THR A 84 -15.99 -1.29 0.75
CA THR A 84 -17.23 -2.06 0.61
C THR A 84 -17.97 -2.22 1.93
N TYR A 85 -17.25 -2.54 3.00
CA TYR A 85 -17.80 -2.70 4.33
C TYR A 85 -18.29 -1.38 4.91
N GLY A 86 -17.46 -0.34 4.88
CA GLY A 86 -17.81 0.98 5.38
C GLY A 86 -18.98 1.61 4.64
N TYR A 87 -19.04 1.44 3.30
CA TYR A 87 -20.19 1.88 2.50
C TYR A 87 -21.47 1.16 2.92
N THR A 88 -21.42 -0.16 3.06
CA THR A 88 -22.57 -0.97 3.46
C THR A 88 -23.06 -0.60 4.85
N ALA A 89 -22.14 -0.41 5.81
CA ALA A 89 -22.48 0.02 7.16
C ALA A 89 -23.10 1.42 7.19
N ALA A 90 -22.52 2.38 6.42
CA ALA A 90 -22.99 3.76 6.44
C ALA A 90 -24.41 3.95 5.89
N TYR A 91 -24.80 3.16 4.87
CA TYR A 91 -26.07 3.32 4.17
C TYR A 91 -27.14 2.28 4.52
N ASN A 92 -26.85 1.34 5.41
CA ASN A 92 -27.83 0.33 5.82
C ASN A 92 -28.12 0.40 7.32
N PRO A 93 -29.11 1.23 7.76
CA PRO A 93 -29.40 1.45 9.17
C PRO A 93 -29.77 0.19 9.95
N ARG A 94 -30.25 -0.86 9.25
CA ARG A 94 -30.69 -2.11 9.92
C ARG A 94 -29.54 -2.93 10.45
N ILE A 95 -28.38 -2.87 9.78
CA ILE A 95 -27.20 -3.68 10.10
C ILE A 95 -26.02 -2.83 10.57
N GLU A 96 -26.13 -1.52 10.51
CA GLU A 96 -25.07 -0.57 10.90
C GLU A 96 -24.49 -0.88 12.29
N ALA A 97 -25.34 -0.95 13.29
CA ALA A 97 -24.92 -1.19 14.67
C ALA A 97 -24.17 -2.53 14.82
N TRP A 98 -24.65 -3.57 14.13
CA TRP A 98 -23.98 -4.87 14.13
C TRP A 98 -22.63 -4.84 13.41
N MET A 99 -22.56 -4.18 12.27
CA MET A 99 -21.31 -4.07 11.52
C MET A 99 -20.26 -3.28 12.29
N VAL A 100 -20.64 -2.16 12.91
CA VAL A 100 -19.72 -1.38 13.75
C VAL A 100 -19.25 -2.20 14.96
N ALA A 101 -20.15 -2.90 15.65
CA ALA A 101 -19.81 -3.75 16.79
C ALA A 101 -18.84 -4.90 16.38
N VAL A 102 -19.04 -5.50 15.21
CA VAL A 102 -18.13 -6.54 14.69
C VAL A 102 -16.74 -5.97 14.42
N LEU A 103 -16.63 -4.77 13.84
CA LEU A 103 -15.34 -4.10 13.67
C LEU A 103 -14.65 -3.85 15.01
N ASP A 104 -15.39 -3.35 16.02
CA ASP A 104 -14.85 -3.07 17.36
C ASP A 104 -14.32 -4.33 18.05
N ILE A 105 -15.05 -5.44 17.93
CA ILE A 105 -14.62 -6.72 18.50
C ILE A 105 -13.37 -7.23 17.76
N LEU A 106 -13.40 -7.28 16.43
CA LEU A 106 -12.31 -7.86 15.64
C LEU A 106 -11.01 -7.07 15.75
N GLN A 107 -11.07 -5.74 15.81
CA GLN A 107 -9.86 -4.92 16.03
C GLN A 107 -9.23 -5.12 17.42
N SER A 108 -10.05 -5.51 18.41
CA SER A 108 -9.58 -5.72 19.79
C SER A 108 -8.81 -7.03 19.96
N ILE A 109 -8.95 -7.96 19.00
CA ILE A 109 -8.23 -9.24 19.05
C ILE A 109 -6.81 -9.05 18.50
N PRO A 110 -5.76 -9.43 19.27
CA PRO A 110 -4.39 -9.34 18.77
C PRO A 110 -4.18 -10.12 17.48
N VAL A 111 -3.62 -9.49 16.45
CA VAL A 111 -3.43 -10.08 15.12
C VAL A 111 -2.70 -11.44 15.18
N LEU A 112 -1.69 -11.55 16.04
CA LEU A 112 -0.90 -12.78 16.18
C LEU A 112 -1.69 -13.95 16.74
N SER A 113 -2.81 -13.71 17.42
CA SER A 113 -3.71 -14.79 17.89
C SER A 113 -4.40 -15.52 16.75
N PHE A 114 -4.58 -14.86 15.61
CA PHE A 114 -5.14 -15.47 14.40
C PHE A 114 -4.13 -16.29 13.60
N LEU A 115 -2.82 -16.19 13.89
CA LEU A 115 -1.76 -16.80 13.09
C LEU A 115 -1.94 -18.31 12.92
N PRO A 116 -2.06 -19.13 13.98
CA PRO A 116 -2.16 -20.58 13.81
C PRO A 116 -3.41 -21.01 13.01
N PRO A 117 -4.64 -20.59 13.36
CA PRO A 117 -5.83 -21.03 12.65
C PRO A 117 -5.89 -20.53 11.20
N VAL A 118 -5.43 -19.31 10.92
CA VAL A 118 -5.44 -18.75 9.56
C VAL A 118 -4.46 -19.47 8.66
N VAL A 119 -3.22 -19.70 9.11
CA VAL A 119 -2.23 -20.41 8.31
C VAL A 119 -2.66 -21.85 8.05
N LEU A 120 -3.19 -22.57 9.08
CA LEU A 120 -3.69 -23.93 8.89
C LEU A 120 -4.84 -23.98 7.88
N ALA A 121 -5.79 -23.04 7.97
CA ALA A 121 -6.90 -22.98 7.05
C ALA A 121 -6.44 -22.71 5.61
N MET A 122 -5.50 -21.78 5.39
CA MET A 122 -5.00 -21.46 4.06
C MET A 122 -4.16 -22.59 3.46
N VAL A 123 -3.33 -23.28 4.26
CA VAL A 123 -2.59 -24.46 3.82
C VAL A 123 -3.53 -25.61 3.47
N ALA A 124 -4.64 -25.75 4.19
CA ALA A 124 -5.67 -26.77 3.89
C ALA A 124 -6.46 -26.45 2.61
N LEU A 125 -6.68 -25.16 2.32
CA LEU A 125 -7.38 -24.72 1.10
C LEU A 125 -6.54 -24.89 -0.16
N VAL A 126 -5.20 -24.74 -0.05
CA VAL A 126 -4.28 -24.83 -1.18
C VAL A 126 -3.18 -25.86 -0.86
N PRO A 127 -3.53 -27.14 -0.80
CA PRO A 127 -2.59 -28.19 -0.42
C PRO A 127 -1.50 -28.37 -1.48
N GLY A 128 -0.27 -28.57 -1.03
CA GLY A 128 0.85 -28.87 -1.92
C GLY A 128 1.49 -27.68 -2.62
N HIS A 129 1.07 -26.43 -2.33
CA HIS A 129 1.65 -25.22 -2.90
C HIS A 129 2.12 -24.25 -1.82
N GLN A 130 3.21 -23.52 -2.10
CA GLN A 130 3.72 -22.45 -1.24
C GLN A 130 2.68 -21.35 -1.03
N MET A 131 1.81 -21.15 -2.00
CA MET A 131 0.75 -20.14 -1.99
C MET A 131 -0.17 -20.23 -0.76
N GLY A 132 -0.41 -21.45 -0.21
CA GLY A 132 -1.22 -21.58 1.01
C GLY A 132 -0.60 -20.86 2.20
N ILE A 133 0.71 -20.97 2.40
CA ILE A 133 1.43 -20.29 3.48
C ILE A 133 1.46 -18.77 3.22
N GLU A 134 1.75 -18.35 1.99
CA GLU A 134 1.79 -16.95 1.59
C GLU A 134 0.43 -16.26 1.77
N MET A 135 -0.66 -16.91 1.36
CA MET A 135 -2.02 -16.39 1.57
C MET A 135 -2.35 -16.25 3.07
N GLY A 136 -1.90 -17.20 3.89
CA GLY A 136 -2.06 -17.11 5.34
C GLY A 136 -1.38 -15.86 5.91
N VAL A 137 -0.13 -15.62 5.51
CA VAL A 137 0.63 -14.42 5.94
C VAL A 137 -0.01 -13.13 5.41
N ILE A 138 -0.40 -13.08 4.14
CA ILE A 138 -1.09 -11.92 3.57
C ILE A 138 -2.39 -11.61 4.30
N LEU A 139 -3.16 -12.64 4.65
CA LEU A 139 -4.42 -12.47 5.39
C LEU A 139 -4.19 -11.96 6.82
N LEU A 140 -3.10 -12.37 7.45
CA LEU A 140 -2.73 -11.82 8.77
C LEU A 140 -2.30 -10.37 8.69
N ILE A 141 -1.51 -9.99 7.69
CA ILE A 141 -1.15 -8.58 7.45
C ILE A 141 -2.42 -7.75 7.16
N PHE A 142 -3.34 -8.29 6.37
CA PHE A 142 -4.65 -7.70 6.11
C PHE A 142 -5.41 -7.41 7.41
N THR A 143 -5.49 -8.36 8.36
CA THR A 143 -6.16 -8.12 9.64
C THR A 143 -5.48 -7.03 10.47
N GLY A 144 -4.17 -6.82 10.29
CA GLY A 144 -3.44 -5.71 10.93
C GLY A 144 -3.71 -4.33 10.30
N GLN A 145 -4.28 -4.28 9.10
CA GLN A 145 -4.45 -3.04 8.33
C GLN A 145 -5.91 -2.59 8.19
N VAL A 146 -6.84 -3.53 8.15
CA VAL A 146 -8.19 -3.30 7.64
C VAL A 146 -9.07 -2.43 8.53
N TRP A 147 -8.91 -2.52 9.86
CA TRP A 147 -9.85 -1.91 10.82
C TRP A 147 -9.85 -0.39 10.76
N ASN A 148 -8.67 0.22 10.82
CA ASN A 148 -8.52 1.68 10.74
C ASN A 148 -9.11 2.24 9.44
N LEU A 149 -8.88 1.55 8.31
CA LEU A 149 -9.41 1.95 7.00
C LEU A 149 -10.93 1.88 6.96
N ALA A 150 -11.50 0.77 7.48
CA ALA A 150 -12.95 0.58 7.51
C ALA A 150 -13.65 1.63 8.38
N PHE A 151 -13.14 1.90 9.58
CA PHE A 151 -13.66 2.96 10.44
C PHE A 151 -13.51 4.35 9.83
N SER A 152 -12.36 4.64 9.23
CA SER A 152 -12.11 5.92 8.59
C SER A 152 -13.08 6.17 7.46
N PHE A 153 -13.30 5.20 6.59
CA PHE A 153 -14.23 5.33 5.48
C PHE A 153 -15.68 5.47 5.96
N TYR A 154 -16.12 4.61 6.87
CA TYR A 154 -17.44 4.68 7.48
C TYR A 154 -17.69 6.05 8.14
N SER A 155 -16.78 6.52 8.99
CA SER A 155 -16.89 7.81 9.68
C SER A 155 -16.92 8.98 8.72
N SER A 156 -16.11 8.94 7.67
CA SER A 156 -16.10 9.97 6.63
C SER A 156 -17.46 10.06 5.94
N LEU A 157 -18.07 8.93 5.57
CA LEU A 157 -19.39 8.95 4.95
C LEU A 157 -20.49 9.50 5.86
N LYS A 158 -20.41 9.19 7.16
CA LYS A 158 -21.37 9.71 8.16
C LYS A 158 -21.17 11.19 8.47
N SER A 159 -19.99 11.74 8.24
CA SER A 159 -19.67 13.16 8.49
C SER A 159 -19.94 14.07 7.30
N ILE A 160 -20.40 13.55 6.16
CA ILE A 160 -20.76 14.39 5.01
C ILE A 160 -21.90 15.35 5.40
N PRO A 161 -21.73 16.68 5.21
CA PRO A 161 -22.75 17.67 5.49
C PRO A 161 -24.06 17.42 4.74
N ARG A 162 -25.17 17.66 5.40
CA ARG A 162 -26.51 17.43 4.80
C ARG A 162 -26.72 18.26 3.54
N GLU A 163 -26.22 19.49 3.52
CA GLU A 163 -26.30 20.40 2.38
C GLU A 163 -25.66 19.80 1.12
N MET A 164 -24.55 19.10 1.26
CA MET A 164 -23.88 18.42 0.15
C MET A 164 -24.70 17.22 -0.36
N LEU A 165 -25.29 16.45 0.57
CA LEU A 165 -26.16 15.33 0.20
C LEU A 165 -27.43 15.83 -0.49
N GLU A 166 -28.03 16.93 -0.03
CA GLU A 166 -29.19 17.57 -0.66
C GLU A 166 -28.83 18.15 -2.04
N ALA A 167 -27.71 18.82 -2.18
CA ALA A 167 -27.22 19.29 -3.47
C ALA A 167 -27.06 18.14 -4.47
N SER A 168 -26.49 17.01 -4.05
CA SER A 168 -26.36 15.82 -4.91
C SER A 168 -27.69 15.28 -5.40
N ARG A 169 -28.77 15.42 -4.58
CA ARG A 169 -30.16 15.05 -4.96
C ARG A 169 -30.76 16.04 -5.94
N ILE A 170 -30.55 17.34 -5.71
CA ILE A 170 -31.03 18.41 -6.62
C ILE A 170 -30.41 18.25 -8.00
N TYR A 171 -29.11 17.95 -8.08
CA TYR A 171 -28.40 17.64 -9.33
C TYR A 171 -28.70 16.25 -9.89
N ARG A 172 -29.58 15.47 -9.25
CA ARG A 172 -30.01 14.12 -9.65
C ARG A 172 -28.84 13.17 -9.88
N TYR A 173 -27.84 13.19 -9.01
CA TYR A 173 -26.73 12.24 -9.10
C TYR A 173 -27.25 10.81 -8.93
N SER A 174 -26.84 9.93 -9.85
CA SER A 174 -26.98 8.48 -9.62
C SER A 174 -26.12 8.02 -8.43
N ALA A 175 -26.41 6.84 -7.86
CA ALA A 175 -25.61 6.31 -6.76
C ALA A 175 -24.11 6.23 -7.10
N TRP A 176 -23.78 5.85 -8.34
CA TRP A 176 -22.41 5.79 -8.85
C TRP A 176 -21.75 7.17 -8.98
N GLN A 177 -22.49 8.18 -9.48
CA GLN A 177 -22.00 9.56 -9.56
C GLN A 177 -21.79 10.14 -8.18
N ARG A 178 -22.72 9.93 -7.23
CA ARG A 178 -22.59 10.37 -5.84
C ARG A 178 -21.37 9.75 -5.18
N PHE A 179 -21.17 8.44 -5.37
CA PHE A 179 -19.99 7.74 -4.84
C PHE A 179 -18.68 8.37 -5.33
N TRP A 180 -18.51 8.57 -6.64
CA TRP A 180 -17.25 9.05 -7.21
C TRP A 180 -17.05 10.56 -7.14
N GLN A 181 -18.13 11.36 -7.11
CA GLN A 181 -18.03 12.83 -7.16
C GLN A 181 -18.21 13.51 -5.81
N LEU A 182 -18.75 12.82 -4.82
CA LEU A 182 -18.95 13.37 -3.48
C LEU A 182 -18.31 12.49 -2.40
N GLU A 183 -18.72 11.21 -2.31
CA GLU A 183 -18.38 10.35 -1.17
C GLU A 183 -16.91 9.97 -1.12
N MET A 184 -16.36 9.48 -2.25
CA MET A 184 -14.94 9.12 -2.35
C MET A 184 -13.99 10.33 -2.20
N PRO A 185 -14.21 11.48 -2.87
CA PRO A 185 -13.42 12.68 -2.63
C PRO A 185 -13.46 13.14 -1.18
N TYR A 186 -14.64 13.15 -0.56
CA TYR A 186 -14.78 13.54 0.85
C TYR A 186 -14.05 12.59 1.79
N ALA A 187 -14.13 11.27 1.56
CA ALA A 187 -13.46 10.27 2.36
C ALA A 187 -11.95 10.16 2.08
N ALA A 188 -11.45 10.68 0.95
CA ALA A 188 -10.07 10.50 0.51
C ALA A 188 -9.05 11.00 1.54
N ILE A 189 -9.31 12.11 2.22
CA ILE A 189 -8.42 12.69 3.22
C ILE A 189 -8.25 11.71 4.39
N GLY A 190 -9.37 11.27 4.97
CA GLY A 190 -9.36 10.31 6.06
C GLY A 190 -8.72 8.97 5.67
N LEU A 191 -9.04 8.47 4.47
CA LEU A 191 -8.45 7.23 3.95
C LEU A 191 -6.93 7.33 3.77
N VAL A 192 -6.41 8.43 3.23
CA VAL A 192 -4.96 8.60 3.02
C VAL A 192 -4.22 8.62 4.36
N TRP A 193 -4.69 9.40 5.34
CA TRP A 193 -4.06 9.45 6.66
C TRP A 193 -4.13 8.11 7.40
N ASN A 194 -5.27 7.45 7.38
CA ASN A 194 -5.41 6.13 8.02
C ASN A 194 -4.69 5.02 7.25
N SER A 195 -4.43 5.18 5.94
CA SER A 195 -3.59 4.27 5.17
C SER A 195 -2.14 4.27 5.67
N ILE A 196 -1.59 5.43 5.99
CA ILE A 196 -0.23 5.55 6.54
C ILE A 196 -0.13 4.77 7.86
N VAL A 197 -1.10 4.98 8.77
CA VAL A 197 -1.16 4.27 10.06
C VAL A 197 -1.35 2.76 9.87
N SER A 198 -2.25 2.37 8.95
CA SER A 198 -2.54 0.96 8.67
C SER A 198 -1.34 0.22 8.07
N VAL A 199 -0.59 0.86 7.17
CA VAL A 199 0.63 0.24 6.61
C VAL A 199 1.72 0.12 7.67
N ALA A 200 1.83 1.06 8.61
CA ALA A 200 2.76 0.92 9.76
C ALA A 200 2.39 -0.30 10.62
N GLY A 201 1.10 -0.50 10.92
CA GLY A 201 0.61 -1.73 11.58
C GLY A 201 0.87 -3.00 10.75
N GLY A 202 0.73 -2.90 9.44
CA GLY A 202 1.05 -3.98 8.49
C GLY A 202 2.52 -4.40 8.52
N TRP A 203 3.46 -3.46 8.66
CA TRP A 203 4.88 -3.78 8.84
C TRP A 203 5.13 -4.60 10.11
N PHE A 204 4.49 -4.24 11.22
CA PHE A 204 4.60 -5.02 12.45
C PHE A 204 4.10 -6.46 12.26
N ALA A 205 2.91 -6.63 11.69
CA ALA A 205 2.34 -7.95 11.41
C ALA A 205 3.23 -8.76 10.45
N LEU A 206 3.76 -8.14 9.38
CA LEU A 206 4.65 -8.77 8.42
C LEU A 206 5.89 -9.34 9.10
N MET A 207 6.59 -8.53 9.91
CA MET A 207 7.82 -8.96 10.60
C MET A 207 7.59 -10.18 11.47
N ALA A 208 6.45 -10.25 12.15
CA ALA A 208 6.10 -11.38 12.99
C ALA A 208 5.66 -12.61 12.17
N CYS A 209 5.05 -12.40 11.00
CA CYS A 209 4.49 -13.48 10.18
C CYS A 209 5.48 -14.10 9.17
N GLU A 210 6.59 -13.44 8.86
CA GLU A 210 7.60 -14.01 7.95
C GLU A 210 8.43 -15.12 8.59
N MET A 211 8.48 -15.17 9.94
CA MET A 211 9.10 -16.26 10.67
C MET A 211 8.27 -16.60 11.92
N PHE A 212 7.65 -17.75 11.91
CA PHE A 212 6.85 -18.23 13.05
C PHE A 212 6.99 -19.72 13.27
N THR A 213 6.77 -20.14 14.50
CA THR A 213 6.78 -21.55 14.91
C THR A 213 5.36 -22.00 15.21
N MET A 214 4.97 -23.14 14.66
CA MET A 214 3.68 -23.74 14.92
C MET A 214 3.85 -25.21 15.35
N GLY A 215 3.68 -25.45 16.65
CA GLY A 215 3.99 -26.76 17.25
C GLY A 215 5.47 -27.11 17.09
N THR A 216 5.76 -28.23 16.42
CA THR A 216 7.13 -28.70 16.13
C THR A 216 7.67 -28.19 14.79
N ARG A 217 6.88 -27.44 14.00
CA ARG A 217 7.26 -26.97 12.68
C ARG A 217 7.62 -25.48 12.73
N ASN A 218 8.78 -25.18 12.23
CA ASN A 218 9.21 -23.80 11.96
C ASN A 218 8.80 -23.44 10.54
N PHE A 219 8.18 -22.27 10.38
CA PHE A 219 7.89 -21.70 9.08
C PHE A 219 8.77 -20.46 8.89
N GLN A 220 9.46 -20.41 7.78
CA GLN A 220 10.39 -19.34 7.48
C GLN A 220 10.24 -18.98 6.01
N LEU A 221 9.71 -17.79 5.77
CA LEU A 221 9.49 -17.26 4.43
C LEU A 221 10.62 -16.29 4.06
N PRO A 222 11.04 -16.24 2.79
CA PRO A 222 12.02 -15.26 2.37
C PRO A 222 11.42 -13.86 2.47
N GLY A 223 12.05 -13.02 3.30
CA GLY A 223 11.60 -11.66 3.56
C GLY A 223 12.51 -10.93 4.55
N LEU A 224 12.23 -9.65 4.78
CA LEU A 224 13.01 -8.80 5.68
C LEU A 224 12.85 -9.19 7.15
N GLY A 225 11.66 -9.68 7.55
CA GLY A 225 11.41 -10.13 8.91
C GLY A 225 12.24 -11.36 9.25
N SER A 226 12.23 -12.38 8.40
CA SER A 226 13.02 -13.58 8.59
C SER A 226 14.53 -13.30 8.48
N TYR A 227 14.96 -12.38 7.61
CA TYR A 227 16.34 -11.93 7.51
C TYR A 227 16.82 -11.31 8.82
N LEU A 228 16.07 -10.35 9.38
CA LEU A 228 16.44 -9.72 10.65
C LEU A 228 16.43 -10.69 11.82
N GLN A 229 15.44 -11.57 11.88
CA GLN A 229 15.31 -12.52 12.98
C GLN A 229 16.44 -13.57 12.95
N THR A 230 16.80 -14.09 11.78
CA THR A 230 17.93 -15.03 11.64
C THR A 230 19.28 -14.32 11.91
N ALA A 231 19.47 -13.08 11.47
CA ALA A 231 20.64 -12.28 11.79
C ALA A 231 20.78 -12.04 13.31
N ALA A 232 19.67 -11.77 14.00
CA ALA A 232 19.65 -11.59 15.46
C ALA A 232 20.01 -12.89 16.19
N VAL A 233 19.45 -14.04 15.78
CA VAL A 233 19.74 -15.36 16.38
C VAL A 233 21.20 -15.77 16.17
N SER A 234 21.79 -15.44 15.02
CA SER A 234 23.19 -15.73 14.70
C SER A 234 24.18 -14.69 15.23
N ASN A 235 23.69 -13.64 15.92
CA ASN A 235 24.49 -12.50 16.38
C ASN A 235 25.28 -11.80 15.25
N ASP A 236 24.77 -11.83 14.03
CA ASP A 236 25.39 -11.12 12.89
C ASP A 236 24.97 -9.64 12.88
N MET A 237 25.74 -8.82 13.59
CA MET A 237 25.47 -7.39 13.71
C MET A 237 25.52 -6.66 12.36
N ARG A 238 26.35 -7.11 11.40
CA ARG A 238 26.43 -6.50 10.07
C ARG A 238 25.16 -6.75 9.26
N ALA A 239 24.69 -7.98 9.25
CA ALA A 239 23.43 -8.34 8.62
C ALA A 239 22.27 -7.57 9.27
N LEU A 240 22.23 -7.50 10.59
CA LEU A 240 21.20 -6.81 11.33
C LEU A 240 21.11 -5.31 10.98
N LEU A 241 22.26 -4.61 11.00
CA LEU A 241 22.32 -3.20 10.62
C LEU A 241 21.95 -2.97 9.14
N SER A 242 22.39 -3.86 8.24
CA SER A 242 22.04 -3.75 6.82
C SER A 242 20.54 -3.98 6.58
N GLY A 243 19.93 -4.93 7.28
CA GLY A 243 18.47 -5.15 7.21
C GLY A 243 17.68 -3.94 7.71
N PHE A 244 18.07 -3.35 8.85
CA PHE A 244 17.46 -2.12 9.34
C PHE A 244 17.62 -0.95 8.36
N ALA A 245 18.81 -0.78 7.78
CA ALA A 245 19.06 0.27 6.79
C ALA A 245 18.11 0.12 5.57
N VAL A 246 17.90 -1.10 5.10
CA VAL A 246 16.98 -1.37 3.98
C VAL A 246 15.53 -1.07 4.37
N ILE A 247 15.09 -1.42 5.58
CA ILE A 247 13.73 -1.08 6.04
C ILE A 247 13.55 0.43 6.10
N ILE A 248 14.50 1.16 6.68
CA ILE A 248 14.45 2.62 6.75
C ILE A 248 14.37 3.21 5.33
N LEU A 249 15.19 2.70 4.41
CA LEU A 249 15.18 3.13 3.02
C LEU A 249 13.79 2.90 2.36
N ILE A 250 13.17 1.73 2.59
CA ILE A 250 11.84 1.41 2.06
C ILE A 250 10.78 2.33 2.64
N VAL A 251 10.81 2.57 3.96
CA VAL A 251 9.85 3.46 4.63
C VAL A 251 9.97 4.88 4.08
N VAL A 252 11.20 5.41 3.96
CA VAL A 252 11.46 6.74 3.37
C VAL A 252 11.04 6.78 1.91
N ALA A 253 11.36 5.75 1.12
CA ALA A 253 10.95 5.67 -0.28
C ALA A 253 9.43 5.64 -0.42
N THR A 254 8.73 4.85 0.40
CA THR A 254 7.26 4.77 0.40
C THR A 254 6.65 6.12 0.81
N ASP A 255 7.22 6.81 1.80
CA ASP A 255 6.78 8.17 2.18
C ASP A 255 6.89 9.12 0.99
N GLN A 256 8.04 9.19 0.36
CA GLN A 256 8.31 10.15 -0.71
C GLN A 256 7.56 9.81 -2.01
N LEU A 257 7.48 8.52 -2.38
CA LEU A 257 6.94 8.08 -3.67
C LEU A 257 5.44 7.81 -3.64
N ALA A 258 4.89 7.41 -2.50
CA ALA A 258 3.47 7.08 -2.38
C ALA A 258 2.71 8.08 -1.49
N TRP A 259 3.12 8.27 -0.22
CA TRP A 259 2.31 9.02 0.73
C TRP A 259 2.26 10.52 0.43
N ARG A 260 3.39 11.16 0.19
CA ARG A 260 3.41 12.60 -0.12
C ARG A 260 2.61 12.96 -1.37
N PRO A 261 2.71 12.25 -2.50
CA PRO A 261 1.83 12.49 -3.65
C PRO A 261 0.35 12.28 -3.35
N LEU A 262 0.00 11.23 -2.57
CA LEU A 262 -1.38 10.95 -2.18
C LEU A 262 -1.94 12.02 -1.23
N ILE A 263 -1.15 12.49 -0.26
CA ILE A 263 -1.54 13.61 0.62
C ILE A 263 -1.79 14.87 -0.21
N ALA A 264 -0.83 15.24 -1.07
CA ALA A 264 -0.96 16.43 -1.92
C ALA A 264 -2.15 16.32 -2.90
N TRP A 265 -2.54 15.10 -3.30
CA TRP A 265 -3.73 14.86 -4.09
C TRP A 265 -5.01 14.99 -3.25
N SER A 266 -5.03 14.40 -2.04
CA SER A 266 -6.20 14.44 -1.15
C SER A 266 -6.49 15.83 -0.61
N ASP A 267 -5.47 16.68 -0.45
CA ASP A 267 -5.63 18.07 0.01
C ASP A 267 -6.49 18.93 -0.93
N LYS A 268 -6.67 18.53 -2.18
CA LYS A 268 -7.60 19.19 -3.11
C LYS A 268 -9.07 19.10 -2.68
N PHE A 269 -9.40 18.14 -1.85
CA PHE A 269 -10.76 17.87 -1.39
C PHE A 269 -11.06 18.43 0.00
N LYS A 270 -10.10 19.19 0.59
CA LYS A 270 -10.35 19.90 1.83
C LYS A 270 -11.37 21.02 1.62
N PHE A 271 -12.45 20.95 2.39
CA PHE A 271 -13.43 22.02 2.48
C PHE A 271 -13.03 22.98 3.61
N GLU A 272 -12.02 23.78 3.40
CA GLU A 272 -11.64 24.84 4.33
C GLU A 272 -12.20 26.17 3.83
N GLN A 273 -12.93 26.88 4.69
CA GLN A 273 -13.40 28.25 4.43
C GLN A 273 -12.27 29.28 4.52
N VAL A 274 -11.11 28.87 5.02
CA VAL A 274 -9.91 29.71 5.14
C VAL A 274 -8.76 29.02 4.41
N GLU A 275 -8.15 29.73 3.47
CA GLU A 275 -7.01 29.24 2.70
C GLU A 275 -5.82 29.00 3.65
N SER A 276 -5.52 27.72 3.98
CA SER A 276 -4.33 27.40 4.77
C SER A 276 -3.09 27.61 3.91
N ALA A 277 -2.14 28.42 4.41
CA ALA A 277 -0.95 28.85 3.70
C ALA A 277 0.05 27.74 3.37
N ASP A 278 -0.05 26.59 4.02
CA ASP A 278 0.88 25.47 3.86
C ASP A 278 0.33 24.40 2.91
N ARG A 279 0.61 24.54 1.62
CA ARG A 279 0.41 23.45 0.66
C ARG A 279 1.56 22.46 0.75
N VAL A 280 1.25 21.19 1.02
CA VAL A 280 2.23 20.12 0.95
C VAL A 280 2.74 19.97 -0.48
N THR A 281 3.99 20.37 -0.72
CA THR A 281 4.64 20.22 -2.02
C THR A 281 5.40 18.91 -2.08
N SER A 282 5.15 18.12 -3.13
CA SER A 282 5.91 16.89 -3.38
C SER A 282 6.75 17.04 -4.63
N PRO A 283 8.10 17.08 -4.50
CA PRO A 283 9.00 17.18 -5.66
C PRO A 283 8.86 15.95 -6.58
N VAL A 284 8.50 14.78 -6.02
CA VAL A 284 8.23 13.56 -6.79
C VAL A 284 6.97 13.70 -7.63
N LEU A 285 5.88 14.29 -7.09
CA LEU A 285 4.66 14.54 -7.85
C LEU A 285 4.94 15.49 -9.03
N GLU A 286 5.78 16.50 -8.82
CA GLU A 286 6.17 17.43 -9.88
C GLU A 286 7.02 16.73 -10.96
N LEU A 287 7.93 15.83 -10.56
CA LEU A 287 8.73 15.02 -11.49
C LEU A 287 7.83 14.08 -12.30
N LEU A 288 6.89 13.37 -11.65
CA LEU A 288 5.96 12.45 -12.33
C LEU A 288 5.03 13.20 -13.30
N ARG A 289 4.62 14.42 -13.00
CA ARG A 289 3.85 15.27 -13.93
C ARG A 289 4.61 15.64 -15.20
N ARG A 290 5.95 15.61 -15.17
CA ARG A 290 6.80 15.88 -16.35
C ARG A 290 7.00 14.65 -17.23
N SER A 291 6.58 13.44 -16.81
CA SER A 291 6.64 12.22 -17.61
C SER A 291 5.55 12.23 -18.68
N THR A 292 5.94 12.01 -19.93
CA THR A 292 5.01 11.94 -21.07
C THR A 292 4.23 10.63 -21.08
N ILE A 293 4.81 9.54 -20.59
CA ILE A 293 4.14 8.23 -20.46
C ILE A 293 2.99 8.32 -19.45
N LEU A 294 3.23 8.90 -18.29
CA LEU A 294 2.21 9.04 -17.24
C LEU A 294 1.13 10.07 -17.62
N SER A 295 1.47 11.11 -18.36
CA SER A 295 0.50 12.08 -18.89
C SER A 295 -0.35 11.50 -20.04
N ALA A 296 0.14 10.50 -20.74
CA ALA A 296 -0.55 9.81 -21.81
C ALA A 296 -1.54 8.72 -21.30
N ILE A 297 -1.41 8.28 -20.05
CA ILE A 297 -2.45 7.47 -19.41
C ILE A 297 -3.69 8.36 -19.35
N PRO A 298 -4.77 8.02 -20.09
CA PRO A 298 -5.82 8.99 -20.37
C PRO A 298 -6.39 9.53 -19.07
N GLY A 299 -6.27 10.84 -18.91
CA GLY A 299 -6.82 11.63 -17.81
C GLY A 299 -8.36 11.54 -17.66
N ARG A 300 -9.00 10.52 -18.23
CA ARG A 300 -10.41 10.21 -18.06
C ARG A 300 -10.76 9.77 -16.65
N ILE A 301 -9.78 9.28 -15.88
CA ILE A 301 -9.96 8.95 -14.46
C ILE A 301 -9.72 10.19 -13.58
N PHE A 302 -8.79 11.10 -13.99
CA PHE A 302 -8.41 12.28 -13.21
C PHE A 302 -8.99 13.61 -13.74
N ALA A 303 -9.49 13.67 -14.96
CA ALA A 303 -10.05 14.89 -15.58
C ALA A 303 -11.58 15.01 -15.44
N ARG A 304 -12.24 14.06 -14.81
CA ARG A 304 -13.66 14.10 -14.45
C ARG A 304 -13.91 14.19 -12.95
N ILE A 305 -12.87 14.42 -12.15
CA ILE A 305 -12.98 14.69 -10.71
C ILE A 305 -12.54 16.12 -10.45
#